data_fd8c205cd3a6445b514b02317c6f5785
#
_entry.id   fd8c205cd3a6445b514b02317c6f5785
#
_cell.length_a   1.000
_cell.length_b   1.000
_cell.length_c   1.000
_cell.angle_alpha   90.00
_cell.angle_beta   90.00
_cell.angle_gamma   90.00
#
_symmetry.space_group_name_H-M   'P 1'
#
loop_
_entity.id
_entity.type
_entity.pdbx_description
1 polymer ?
#
loop_
_entity_poly.entity_id
_entity_poly.type
_entity_poly.pdbx_seq_one_letter_code
_entity_poly.pdbx_strand_id
1 'polypeptide(L)'
;MRSALATVAALGALLAPAVSASPAKTFPTRVQVTAKEFWYALSSRSVKAGPAVIEFVNFGEDPHDMRVQKVGGGKIYGTPELQPGDHFDLSVNLQPGKYDLWCSIANHRQLGMEATLIVKPKPTK
;
A
#
# COMPACT_ATOMS: atom_id res chain seq x y z
N MET A 1 54.45 -21.98 59.72
CA MET A 1 54.18 -20.92 58.69
C MET A 1 53.63 -21.65 57.44
N ARG A 2 52.35 -21.49 57.15
CA ARG A 2 51.73 -22.07 55.97
C ARG A 2 51.12 -20.94 55.13
N SER A 3 51.74 -20.68 53.98
CA SER A 3 51.27 -19.72 53.01
C SER A 3 50.15 -20.31 52.19
N ALA A 4 48.98 -19.70 52.20
CA ALA A 4 47.87 -20.06 51.33
C ALA A 4 47.95 -19.24 50.03
N LEU A 5 48.15 -19.94 48.91
CA LEU A 5 47.99 -19.32 47.56
C LEU A 5 46.47 -19.25 47.22
N ALA A 6 46.00 -18.04 47.05
CA ALA A 6 44.66 -17.77 46.53
C ALA A 6 44.71 -17.77 45.01
N THR A 7 44.04 -18.72 44.36
CA THR A 7 43.89 -18.77 42.92
C THR A 7 42.67 -17.89 42.52
N VAL A 8 42.93 -16.81 41.80
CA VAL A 8 41.89 -15.96 41.22
C VAL A 8 41.50 -16.56 39.86
N ALA A 9 40.29 -17.07 39.79
CA ALA A 9 39.71 -17.54 38.52
C ALA A 9 39.11 -16.32 37.81
N ALA A 10 39.68 -15.91 36.68
CA ALA A 10 39.13 -14.87 35.84
C ALA A 10 38.00 -15.46 34.95
N LEU A 11 36.76 -15.09 35.21
CA LEU A 11 35.62 -15.39 34.36
C LEU A 11 35.68 -14.47 33.13
N GLY A 12 36.12 -14.96 32.01
CA GLY A 12 36.06 -14.27 30.73
C GLY A 12 34.63 -14.30 30.18
N ALA A 13 33.94 -13.16 30.20
CA ALA A 13 32.66 -13.01 29.54
C ALA A 13 32.85 -12.93 28.02
N LEU A 14 32.43 -13.96 27.30
CA LEU A 14 32.35 -13.97 25.84
C LEU A 14 31.19 -13.05 25.43
N LEU A 15 31.50 -11.83 24.98
CA LEU A 15 30.54 -10.98 24.28
C LEU A 15 30.31 -11.56 22.87
N ALA A 16 29.15 -12.17 22.65
CA ALA A 16 28.70 -12.55 21.32
C ALA A 16 28.41 -11.28 20.50
N PRO A 17 28.88 -11.18 19.23
CA PRO A 17 28.55 -10.03 18.40
C PRO A 17 27.05 -10.00 18.14
N ALA A 18 26.39 -8.88 18.44
CA ALA A 18 25.02 -8.64 18.07
C ALA A 18 24.90 -8.56 16.55
N VAL A 19 24.31 -9.57 15.93
CA VAL A 19 24.01 -9.57 14.49
C VAL A 19 22.88 -8.57 14.28
N SER A 20 23.23 -7.39 13.75
CA SER A 20 22.26 -6.38 13.35
C SER A 20 21.53 -6.88 12.11
N ALA A 21 20.26 -7.28 12.27
CA ALA A 21 19.43 -7.66 11.13
C ALA A 21 19.12 -6.41 10.30
N SER A 22 19.49 -6.41 9.01
CA SER A 22 19.10 -5.36 8.08
C SER A 22 17.56 -5.32 7.97
N PRO A 23 16.92 -4.12 7.94
CA PRO A 23 15.48 -4.04 7.78
C PRO A 23 15.07 -4.67 6.45
N ALA A 24 14.08 -5.58 6.50
CA ALA A 24 13.55 -6.20 5.30
C ALA A 24 12.97 -5.12 4.37
N LYS A 25 13.32 -5.15 3.07
CA LYS A 25 12.72 -4.26 2.07
C LYS A 25 11.22 -4.55 2.00
N THR A 26 10.41 -3.57 2.41
CA THR A 26 8.96 -3.65 2.26
C THR A 26 8.59 -3.10 0.88
N PHE A 27 8.03 -3.95 0.03
CA PHE A 27 7.50 -3.50 -1.26
C PHE A 27 6.08 -2.93 -1.05
N PRO A 28 5.70 -1.87 -1.79
CA PRO A 28 4.34 -1.36 -1.74
C PRO A 28 3.35 -2.41 -2.26
N THR A 29 2.16 -2.43 -1.66
CA THR A 29 1.03 -3.19 -2.21
C THR A 29 0.68 -2.63 -3.59
N ARG A 30 0.36 -3.49 -4.55
CA ARG A 30 -0.06 -3.06 -5.89
C ARG A 30 -1.47 -3.57 -6.19
N VAL A 31 -2.26 -2.70 -6.79
CA VAL A 31 -3.57 -3.03 -7.35
C VAL A 31 -3.73 -2.29 -8.68
N GLN A 32 -4.20 -2.99 -9.70
CA GLN A 32 -4.55 -2.39 -10.98
C GLN A 32 -6.04 -2.09 -11.01
N VAL A 33 -6.39 -0.90 -11.46
CA VAL A 33 -7.76 -0.50 -11.77
C VAL A 33 -7.86 -0.26 -13.27
N THR A 34 -8.65 -1.08 -13.92
CA THR A 34 -8.94 -0.97 -15.35
C THR A 34 -10.23 -0.18 -15.54
N ALA A 35 -10.18 0.86 -16.36
CA ALA A 35 -11.32 1.68 -16.73
C ALA A 35 -11.84 1.32 -18.12
N LYS A 36 -13.16 1.19 -18.24
CA LYS A 36 -13.93 1.15 -19.50
C LYS A 36 -15.23 1.93 -19.29
N GLU A 37 -16.01 2.10 -20.34
CA GLU A 37 -17.31 2.81 -20.33
C GLU A 37 -18.40 1.92 -19.71
N PHE A 38 -18.96 2.17 -18.58
CA PHE A 38 -18.61 3.13 -17.51
C PHE A 38 -18.46 2.32 -16.23
N TRP A 39 -17.33 1.68 -16.05
CA TRP A 39 -17.07 0.80 -14.93
C TRP A 39 -15.57 0.69 -14.63
N TYR A 40 -15.23 0.24 -13.42
CA TYR A 40 -13.89 -0.12 -13.00
C TYR A 40 -13.79 -1.61 -12.69
N ALA A 41 -12.72 -2.25 -13.15
CA ALA A 41 -12.31 -3.57 -12.68
C ALA A 41 -11.03 -3.45 -11.85
N LEU A 42 -11.03 -4.05 -10.67
CA LEU A 42 -9.89 -4.10 -9.77
C LEU A 42 -9.23 -5.48 -9.85
N SER A 43 -7.90 -5.54 -9.97
CA SER A 43 -7.14 -6.80 -9.91
C SER A 43 -7.25 -7.48 -8.54
N SER A 44 -7.54 -6.71 -7.48
CA SER A 44 -7.90 -7.21 -6.16
C SER A 44 -8.86 -6.23 -5.49
N ARG A 45 -9.92 -6.74 -4.88
CA ARG A 45 -10.88 -5.94 -4.11
C ARG A 45 -10.44 -5.68 -2.67
N SER A 46 -9.36 -6.31 -2.26
CA SER A 46 -8.85 -6.23 -0.89
C SER A 46 -7.33 -6.20 -0.91
N VAL A 47 -6.74 -5.23 -0.20
CA VAL A 47 -5.29 -5.03 -0.07
C VAL A 47 -4.91 -4.78 1.38
N LYS A 48 -3.62 -4.87 1.68
CA LYS A 48 -3.08 -4.54 3.01
C LYS A 48 -2.84 -3.05 3.15
N ALA A 49 -3.02 -2.52 4.36
CA ALA A 49 -2.69 -1.14 4.70
C ALA A 49 -1.19 -0.84 4.53
N GLY A 50 -0.87 0.43 4.33
CA GLY A 50 0.46 0.97 4.19
C GLY A 50 0.75 1.51 2.80
N PRO A 51 2.03 1.67 2.42
CA PRO A 51 2.40 2.14 1.10
C PRO A 51 1.81 1.26 0.00
N ALA A 52 1.17 1.87 -0.98
CA ALA A 52 0.53 1.19 -2.09
C ALA A 52 0.71 1.97 -3.39
N VAL A 53 0.68 1.25 -4.49
CA VAL A 53 0.60 1.80 -5.84
C VAL A 53 -0.69 1.30 -6.47
N ILE A 54 -1.56 2.23 -6.86
CA ILE A 54 -2.75 1.93 -7.64
C ILE A 54 -2.43 2.28 -9.10
N GLU A 55 -2.24 1.25 -9.92
CA GLU A 55 -2.04 1.42 -11.35
C GLU A 55 -3.40 1.61 -12.02
N PHE A 56 -3.64 2.79 -12.56
CA PHE A 56 -4.87 3.11 -13.27
C PHE A 56 -4.63 3.05 -14.78
N VAL A 57 -5.41 2.23 -15.48
CA VAL A 57 -5.25 1.99 -16.91
C VAL A 57 -6.56 2.29 -17.62
N ASN A 58 -6.55 3.15 -18.63
CA ASN A 58 -7.73 3.42 -19.45
C ASN A 58 -7.75 2.50 -20.68
N PHE A 59 -8.56 1.46 -20.63
CA PHE A 59 -8.88 0.58 -21.77
C PHE A 59 -10.22 0.90 -22.43
N GLY A 60 -10.79 2.06 -22.10
CA GLY A 60 -12.01 2.54 -22.75
C GLY A 60 -11.75 3.32 -24.02
N GLU A 61 -12.80 3.91 -24.55
CA GLU A 61 -12.78 4.79 -25.73
C GLU A 61 -12.87 6.26 -25.36
N ASP A 62 -13.38 6.55 -24.13
CA ASP A 62 -13.50 7.89 -23.58
C ASP A 62 -12.34 8.22 -22.63
N PRO A 63 -12.03 9.51 -22.40
CA PRO A 63 -11.15 9.91 -21.31
C PRO A 63 -11.74 9.54 -19.94
N HIS A 64 -10.89 9.04 -19.03
CA HIS A 64 -11.25 8.70 -17.67
C HIS A 64 -10.21 9.20 -16.67
N ASP A 65 -10.64 9.46 -15.45
CA ASP A 65 -9.75 9.65 -14.31
C ASP A 65 -10.16 8.74 -13.15
N MET A 66 -9.41 8.78 -12.06
CA MET A 66 -9.76 8.07 -10.85
C MET A 66 -9.51 8.97 -9.64
N ARG A 67 -10.53 9.09 -8.79
CA ARG A 67 -10.45 9.65 -7.45
C ARG A 67 -10.53 8.51 -6.44
N VAL A 68 -9.79 8.65 -5.35
CA VAL A 68 -9.73 7.65 -4.28
C VAL A 68 -9.87 8.35 -2.94
N GLN A 69 -10.85 7.97 -2.14
CA GLN A 69 -11.08 8.55 -0.81
C GLN A 69 -11.54 7.48 0.17
N LYS A 70 -11.04 7.54 1.40
CA LYS A 70 -11.55 6.70 2.47
C LYS A 70 -13.00 7.07 2.78
N VAL A 71 -13.87 6.06 2.92
CA VAL A 71 -15.24 6.25 3.36
C VAL A 71 -15.26 6.88 4.76
N GLY A 72 -16.05 7.93 4.93
CA GLY A 72 -16.07 8.74 6.14
C GLY A 72 -15.25 10.04 6.04
N GLY A 73 -14.52 10.24 4.95
CA GLY A 73 -13.75 11.46 4.68
C GLY A 73 -12.24 11.28 4.74
N GLY A 74 -11.55 12.39 4.57
CA GLY A 74 -10.09 12.44 4.51
C GLY A 74 -9.59 12.91 3.15
N LYS A 75 -8.29 12.75 2.92
CA LYS A 75 -7.65 13.18 1.68
C LYS A 75 -8.22 12.46 0.47
N ILE A 76 -8.53 13.21 -0.58
CA ILE A 76 -8.85 12.68 -1.90
C ILE A 76 -7.54 12.61 -2.70
N TYR A 77 -7.18 11.39 -3.11
CA TYR A 77 -6.11 11.16 -4.08
C TYR A 77 -6.72 11.15 -5.47
N GLY A 78 -5.93 11.44 -6.49
CA GLY A 78 -6.45 11.41 -7.84
C GLY A 78 -5.36 11.23 -8.89
N THR A 79 -5.77 10.70 -10.04
CA THR A 79 -4.97 10.64 -11.25
C THR A 79 -5.24 11.88 -12.11
N PRO A 80 -4.36 12.20 -13.08
CA PRO A 80 -4.75 13.04 -14.19
C PRO A 80 -5.86 12.35 -15.01
N GLU A 81 -6.51 13.12 -15.89
CA GLU A 81 -7.34 12.56 -16.95
C GLU A 81 -6.48 11.77 -17.92
N LEU A 82 -6.82 10.51 -18.15
CA LEU A 82 -6.11 9.63 -19.07
C LEU A 82 -6.89 9.44 -20.35
N GLN A 83 -6.21 9.59 -21.48
CA GLN A 83 -6.75 9.24 -22.79
C GLN A 83 -6.80 7.71 -22.95
N PRO A 84 -7.60 7.18 -23.90
CA PRO A 84 -7.59 5.76 -24.23
C PRO A 84 -6.18 5.20 -24.45
N GLY A 85 -5.82 4.13 -23.77
CA GLY A 85 -4.51 3.48 -23.82
C GLY A 85 -3.48 4.00 -22.82
N ASP A 86 -3.75 5.11 -22.14
CA ASP A 86 -2.84 5.66 -21.12
C ASP A 86 -2.94 4.92 -19.78
N HIS A 87 -1.90 5.05 -18.98
CA HIS A 87 -1.88 4.55 -17.60
C HIS A 87 -1.17 5.56 -16.67
N PHE A 88 -1.43 5.41 -15.36
CA PHE A 88 -0.83 6.23 -14.32
C PHE A 88 -0.66 5.44 -13.02
N ASP A 89 0.52 5.47 -12.44
CA ASP A 89 0.81 4.88 -11.14
C ASP A 89 0.56 5.89 -10.02
N LEU A 90 -0.55 5.74 -9.30
CA LEU A 90 -0.89 6.57 -8.16
C LEU A 90 -0.30 5.99 -6.88
N SER A 91 0.69 6.69 -6.31
CA SER A 91 1.28 6.32 -5.02
C SER A 91 0.43 6.87 -3.88
N VAL A 92 0.02 6.01 -2.95
CA VAL A 92 -0.82 6.34 -1.79
C VAL A 92 -0.32 5.63 -0.54
N ASN A 93 -0.69 6.15 0.62
CA ASN A 93 -0.54 5.44 1.89
C ASN A 93 -1.94 5.10 2.43
N LEU A 94 -2.32 3.83 2.32
CA LEU A 94 -3.65 3.35 2.65
C LEU A 94 -3.76 3.01 4.14
N GLN A 95 -4.78 3.57 4.80
CA GLN A 95 -5.19 3.20 6.15
C GLN A 95 -6.22 2.07 6.10
N PRO A 96 -6.34 1.21 7.15
CA PRO A 96 -7.41 0.23 7.21
C PRO A 96 -8.79 0.85 7.05
N GLY A 97 -9.67 0.22 6.31
CA GLY A 97 -11.05 0.65 6.06
C GLY A 97 -11.47 0.48 4.60
N LYS A 98 -12.60 1.07 4.26
CA LYS A 98 -13.11 1.11 2.89
C LYS A 98 -12.67 2.37 2.18
N TYR A 99 -12.39 2.27 0.90
CA TYR A 99 -12.12 3.38 0.00
C TYR A 99 -13.08 3.35 -1.17
N ASP A 100 -13.64 4.51 -1.49
CA ASP A 100 -14.39 4.71 -2.72
C ASP A 100 -13.43 5.16 -3.82
N LEU A 101 -13.59 4.56 -5.00
CA LEU A 101 -12.92 4.91 -6.23
C LEU A 101 -13.99 5.37 -7.23
N TRP A 102 -13.80 6.50 -7.88
CA TRP A 102 -14.78 7.00 -8.86
C TRP A 102 -14.11 7.84 -9.96
N CYS A 103 -14.75 7.87 -11.12
CA CYS A 103 -14.41 8.80 -12.19
C CYS A 103 -15.09 10.15 -11.91
N SER A 104 -14.33 11.25 -11.97
CA SER A 104 -14.87 12.59 -11.74
C SER A 104 -15.29 13.30 -13.03
N ILE A 105 -15.11 12.68 -14.18
CA ILE A 105 -15.38 13.28 -15.49
C ILE A 105 -16.88 13.18 -15.78
N ALA A 106 -17.48 14.34 -16.14
CA ALA A 106 -18.88 14.43 -16.53
C ALA A 106 -19.82 13.66 -15.57
N ASN A 107 -20.72 12.83 -16.11
CA ASN A 107 -21.66 11.98 -15.36
C ASN A 107 -21.22 10.51 -15.29
N HIS A 108 -19.93 10.22 -15.50
CA HIS A 108 -19.41 8.85 -15.56
C HIS A 108 -19.69 8.08 -14.28
N ARG A 109 -19.54 8.71 -13.10
CA ARG A 109 -19.86 8.08 -11.82
C ARG A 109 -21.33 7.66 -11.74
N GLN A 110 -22.25 8.52 -12.15
CA GLN A 110 -23.69 8.23 -12.16
C GLN A 110 -24.04 7.09 -13.11
N LEU A 111 -23.24 6.88 -14.16
CA LEU A 111 -23.38 5.77 -15.09
C LEU A 111 -22.81 4.45 -14.55
N GLY A 112 -22.22 4.45 -13.34
CA GLY A 112 -21.70 3.26 -12.67
C GLY A 112 -20.18 3.19 -12.57
N MET A 113 -19.45 4.24 -12.97
CA MET A 113 -17.98 4.25 -12.95
C MET A 113 -17.44 4.56 -11.56
N GLU A 114 -17.61 3.58 -10.68
CA GLU A 114 -17.13 3.58 -9.30
C GLU A 114 -16.85 2.16 -8.82
N ALA A 115 -16.03 2.04 -7.79
CA ALA A 115 -15.70 0.76 -7.14
C ALA A 115 -15.33 0.99 -5.68
N THR A 116 -15.30 -0.09 -4.92
CA THR A 116 -14.86 -0.10 -3.53
C THR A 116 -13.60 -0.96 -3.37
N LEU A 117 -12.60 -0.41 -2.69
CA LEU A 117 -11.39 -1.12 -2.29
C LEU A 117 -11.41 -1.32 -0.78
N ILE A 118 -11.25 -2.56 -0.33
CA ILE A 118 -11.14 -2.89 1.10
C ILE A 118 -9.68 -2.91 1.50
N VAL A 119 -9.33 -2.13 2.51
CA VAL A 119 -7.97 -2.08 3.06
C VAL A 119 -7.95 -2.77 4.41
N LYS A 120 -7.25 -3.89 4.49
CA LYS A 120 -7.11 -4.68 5.71
C LYS A 120 -5.92 -4.21 6.53
N PRO A 121 -5.97 -4.32 7.88
CA PRO A 121 -4.80 -4.07 8.73
C PRO A 121 -3.62 -4.93 8.29
N LYS A 122 -2.39 -4.41 8.50
CA LYS A 122 -1.20 -5.25 8.39
C LYS A 122 -1.24 -6.34 9.46
N PRO A 123 -0.81 -7.58 9.15
CA PRO A 123 -0.61 -8.59 10.19
C PRO A 123 0.35 -8.06 11.25
N THR A 124 -0.02 -8.17 12.52
CA THR A 124 0.92 -7.98 13.63
C THR A 124 1.87 -9.18 13.67
N LYS A 125 3.17 -8.90 13.79
CA LYS A 125 4.17 -9.95 14.02
C LYS A 125 4.11 -10.44 15.46
#